data_b0d62a6545e3d05cca5cddb594da8739
#
_entry.id   b0d62a6545e3d05cca5cddb594da8739
#
_cell.length_a   1.000
_cell.length_b   1.000
_cell.length_c   1.000
_cell.angle_alpha   90.00
_cell.angle_beta   90.00
_cell.angle_gamma   90.00
#
_symmetry.space_group_name_H-M   'P 1'
#
loop_
_entity.id
_entity.type
_entity.pdbx_description
1 polymer ?
#
loop_
_entity_poly.entity_id
_entity_poly.type
_entity_poly.pdbx_seq_one_letter_code
_entity_poly.pdbx_strand_id
1 'polypeptide(L)'
;MELGSILRKVRKLRGLTIQQLADKIQKSKSTLSKYERGEIAIDILTIKEISRVLNISIDELLPGTADNSSQHCYPSTANVPSFFKNNTRFYSYYYDGRNKNIICSALLVKNAHDDNSIGVHMYMNIKDINYPQACENTYYGLMTHHDIITRIDFINRDTSVEKASIAILSPFVENDERWGLWSGISTRPVMPASIKMLFTKTPQKTDIDLKKKLMLTQEDYKLIKLYNMFTVF
;
A
#
# COMPACT_ATOMS: atom_id res chain seq x y z
N MET A 1 -3.76 17.83 7.24
CA MET A 1 -4.82 17.88 6.17
C MET A 1 -6.15 17.74 6.88
N GLU A 2 -7.14 18.58 6.58
CA GLU A 2 -8.43 18.53 7.26
C GLU A 2 -9.29 17.36 6.78
N LEU A 3 -10.12 16.79 7.67
CA LEU A 3 -11.02 15.67 7.40
C LEU A 3 -11.87 15.85 6.13
N GLY A 4 -12.40 17.05 5.89
CA GLY A 4 -13.20 17.35 4.70
C GLY A 4 -12.44 17.18 3.39
N SER A 5 -11.16 17.60 3.35
CA SER A 5 -10.32 17.44 2.18
C SER A 5 -10.00 15.96 1.88
N ILE A 6 -9.82 15.16 2.92
CA ILE A 6 -9.63 13.72 2.85
C ILE A 6 -10.88 13.06 2.28
N LEU A 7 -12.03 13.37 2.87
CA LEU A 7 -13.34 12.87 2.41
C LEU A 7 -13.55 13.13 0.91
N ARG A 8 -13.30 14.37 0.46
CA ARG A 8 -13.42 14.74 -0.96
C ARG A 8 -12.50 13.94 -1.86
N LYS A 9 -11.23 13.74 -1.45
CA LYS A 9 -10.26 12.95 -2.22
C LYS A 9 -10.72 11.50 -2.36
N VAL A 10 -11.09 10.86 -1.26
CA VAL A 10 -11.52 9.45 -1.25
C VAL A 10 -12.79 9.27 -2.07
N ARG A 11 -13.79 10.14 -1.91
CA ARG A 11 -15.02 10.08 -2.72
C ARG A 11 -14.71 10.10 -4.21
N LYS A 12 -13.85 11.05 -4.66
CA LYS A 12 -13.47 11.16 -6.08
C LYS A 12 -12.75 9.91 -6.58
N LEU A 13 -11.89 9.31 -5.76
CA LEU A 13 -11.19 8.08 -6.10
C LEU A 13 -12.13 6.88 -6.26
N ARG A 14 -13.23 6.86 -5.48
CA ARG A 14 -14.30 5.85 -5.59
C ARG A 14 -15.25 6.17 -6.77
N GLY A 15 -14.98 7.20 -7.56
CA GLY A 15 -15.81 7.58 -8.71
C GLY A 15 -17.19 8.14 -8.33
N LEU A 16 -17.40 8.48 -7.04
CA LEU A 16 -18.71 8.97 -6.59
C LEU A 16 -18.83 10.48 -6.77
N THR A 17 -19.98 10.92 -7.28
CA THR A 17 -20.37 12.33 -7.23
C THR A 17 -20.76 12.74 -5.80
N ILE A 18 -20.80 14.05 -5.52
CA ILE A 18 -21.28 14.56 -4.22
C ILE A 18 -22.72 14.06 -3.97
N GLN A 19 -23.56 14.09 -4.99
CA GLN A 19 -24.94 13.64 -4.86
C GLN A 19 -25.03 12.16 -4.50
N GLN A 20 -24.32 11.30 -5.22
CA GLN A 20 -24.32 9.84 -4.96
C GLN A 20 -23.86 9.48 -3.56
N LEU A 21 -22.82 10.16 -3.04
CA LEU A 21 -22.39 9.91 -1.66
C LEU A 21 -23.40 10.45 -0.65
N ALA A 22 -23.95 11.65 -0.89
CA ALA A 22 -24.98 12.24 -0.03
C ALA A 22 -26.20 11.35 0.11
N ASP A 23 -26.69 10.82 -1.02
CA ASP A 23 -27.86 9.90 -1.05
C ASP A 23 -27.57 8.61 -0.25
N LYS A 24 -26.37 8.04 -0.40
CA LYS A 24 -25.95 6.81 0.31
C LYS A 24 -25.86 6.98 1.83
N ILE A 25 -25.52 8.19 2.32
CA ILE A 25 -25.43 8.49 3.76
C ILE A 25 -26.65 9.28 4.26
N GLN A 26 -27.72 9.34 3.48
CA GLN A 26 -28.98 10.00 3.83
C GLN A 26 -28.81 11.48 4.27
N LYS A 27 -27.90 12.19 3.63
CA LYS A 27 -27.66 13.63 3.84
C LYS A 27 -27.95 14.44 2.58
N SER A 28 -28.16 15.74 2.73
CA SER A 28 -28.32 16.60 1.56
C SER A 28 -26.97 16.84 0.87
N LYS A 29 -27.01 17.09 -0.45
CA LYS A 29 -25.83 17.49 -1.24
C LYS A 29 -25.14 18.73 -0.62
N SER A 30 -25.92 19.70 -0.12
CA SER A 30 -25.40 20.90 0.52
C SER A 30 -24.65 20.56 1.82
N THR A 31 -25.18 19.65 2.64
CA THR A 31 -24.54 19.19 3.88
C THR A 31 -23.19 18.50 3.56
N LEU A 32 -23.19 17.57 2.61
CA LEU A 32 -21.94 16.89 2.23
C LEU A 32 -20.90 17.87 1.65
N SER A 33 -21.35 18.86 0.87
CA SER A 33 -20.47 19.90 0.35
C SER A 33 -19.83 20.74 1.49
N LYS A 34 -20.57 21.04 2.55
CA LYS A 34 -20.07 21.75 3.74
C LYS A 34 -19.08 20.87 4.53
N TYR A 35 -19.35 19.56 4.64
CA TYR A 35 -18.39 18.59 5.21
C TYR A 35 -17.06 18.59 4.45
N GLU A 36 -17.12 18.51 3.11
CA GLU A 36 -15.91 18.47 2.28
C GLU A 36 -15.09 19.77 2.32
N ARG A 37 -15.74 20.93 2.61
CA ARG A 37 -15.07 22.21 2.78
C ARG A 37 -14.62 22.47 4.23
N GLY A 38 -14.99 21.60 5.17
CA GLY A 38 -14.69 21.82 6.58
C GLY A 38 -15.50 22.92 7.26
N GLU A 39 -16.61 23.34 6.65
CA GLU A 39 -17.48 24.43 7.16
C GLU A 39 -18.32 23.99 8.36
N ILE A 40 -18.61 22.70 8.46
CA ILE A 40 -19.33 22.10 9.58
C ILE A 40 -18.65 20.82 10.03
N ALA A 41 -18.71 20.55 11.34
CA ALA A 41 -18.18 19.31 11.90
C ALA A 41 -19.04 18.10 11.48
N ILE A 42 -18.37 16.96 11.29
CA ILE A 42 -19.03 15.69 10.97
C ILE A 42 -19.20 14.93 12.29
N ASP A 43 -20.41 14.52 12.60
CA ASP A 43 -20.68 13.71 13.78
C ASP A 43 -20.15 12.26 13.59
N ILE A 44 -19.89 11.57 14.69
CA ILE A 44 -19.27 10.24 14.69
C ILE A 44 -20.12 9.18 13.96
N LEU A 45 -21.45 9.28 14.02
CA LEU A 45 -22.32 8.34 13.33
C LEU A 45 -22.23 8.54 11.82
N THR A 46 -22.23 9.79 11.38
CA THR A 46 -22.03 10.14 9.97
C THR A 46 -20.63 9.72 9.49
N ILE A 47 -19.58 9.86 10.31
CA ILE A 47 -18.24 9.35 9.97
C ILE A 47 -18.25 7.82 9.76
N LYS A 48 -18.95 7.08 10.64
CA LYS A 48 -19.12 5.61 10.49
C LYS A 48 -19.84 5.24 9.18
N GLU A 49 -20.88 5.97 8.82
CA GLU A 49 -21.59 5.72 7.57
C GLU A 49 -20.74 6.04 6.34
N ILE A 50 -20.03 7.17 6.36
CA ILE A 50 -19.08 7.55 5.30
C ILE A 50 -17.99 6.47 5.15
N SER A 51 -17.39 6.03 6.25
CA SER A 51 -16.39 4.97 6.30
C SER A 51 -16.91 3.70 5.62
N ARG A 52 -18.10 3.25 5.97
CA ARG A 52 -18.74 2.07 5.39
C ARG A 52 -19.02 2.23 3.89
N VAL A 53 -19.60 3.38 3.48
CA VAL A 53 -19.95 3.63 2.07
C VAL A 53 -18.72 3.77 1.18
N LEU A 54 -17.66 4.39 1.69
CA LEU A 54 -16.39 4.55 0.97
C LEU A 54 -15.47 3.33 1.10
N ASN A 55 -15.84 2.36 1.93
CA ASN A 55 -15.05 1.17 2.25
C ASN A 55 -13.62 1.52 2.69
N ILE A 56 -13.51 2.35 3.72
CA ILE A 56 -12.25 2.75 4.36
C ILE A 56 -12.43 2.75 5.87
N SER A 57 -11.36 2.57 6.64
CA SER A 57 -11.43 2.64 8.09
C SER A 57 -11.64 4.08 8.58
N ILE A 58 -12.20 4.24 9.78
CA ILE A 58 -12.36 5.57 10.40
C ILE A 58 -10.98 6.21 10.62
N ASP A 59 -9.99 5.43 11.03
CA ASP A 59 -8.62 5.89 11.24
C ASP A 59 -7.99 6.42 9.94
N GLU A 60 -8.35 5.86 8.80
CA GLU A 60 -7.91 6.34 7.49
C GLU A 60 -8.58 7.66 7.07
N LEU A 61 -9.76 7.96 7.62
CA LEU A 61 -10.43 9.25 7.41
C LEU A 61 -9.90 10.35 8.31
N LEU A 62 -9.45 10.01 9.52
CA LEU A 62 -9.03 11.00 10.51
C LEU A 62 -7.59 11.48 10.23
N PRO A 63 -7.36 12.81 10.16
CA PRO A 63 -6.02 13.34 9.99
C PRO A 63 -5.16 13.05 11.23
N GLY A 64 -3.92 12.62 11.02
CA GLY A 64 -2.93 12.45 12.10
C GLY A 64 -2.97 11.12 12.86
N THR A 65 -3.89 10.21 12.57
CA THR A 65 -3.90 8.88 13.21
C THR A 65 -2.90 7.91 12.59
N ALA A 66 -2.41 8.20 11.39
CA ALA A 66 -1.50 7.32 10.66
C ALA A 66 -0.05 7.33 11.20
N ASP A 67 0.35 8.33 11.98
CA ASP A 67 1.76 8.53 12.34
C ASP A 67 2.08 8.50 13.85
N ASN A 68 1.09 8.39 14.74
CA ASN A 68 1.35 8.54 16.19
C ASN A 68 1.54 7.23 16.98
N SER A 69 1.58 6.07 16.34
CA SER A 69 1.92 4.81 17.01
C SER A 69 3.33 4.32 16.66
N SER A 70 4.32 5.21 16.72
CA SER A 70 5.72 4.88 16.47
C SER A 70 6.41 4.13 17.63
N GLN A 71 5.66 3.67 18.64
CA GLN A 71 6.22 2.88 19.73
C GLN A 71 5.83 1.41 19.54
N HIS A 72 6.84 0.59 19.21
CA HIS A 72 6.80 -0.87 19.20
C HIS A 72 5.98 -1.56 18.10
N CYS A 73 6.22 -1.21 16.82
CA CYS A 73 5.71 -2.01 15.70
C CYS A 73 6.34 -3.41 15.60
N TYR A 74 7.51 -3.61 16.21
CA TYR A 74 8.24 -4.87 16.15
C TYR A 74 8.35 -5.51 17.55
N PRO A 75 8.16 -6.84 17.68
CA PRO A 75 8.39 -7.52 18.93
C PRO A 75 9.87 -7.37 19.33
N SER A 76 10.14 -7.19 20.62
CA SER A 76 11.50 -7.01 21.15
C SER A 76 12.43 -8.23 20.92
N THR A 77 11.84 -9.39 20.65
CA THR A 77 12.51 -10.67 20.41
C THR A 77 12.66 -11.00 18.93
N ALA A 78 12.06 -10.24 18.03
CA ALA A 78 12.13 -10.54 16.60
C ALA A 78 13.49 -10.17 16.02
N ASN A 79 14.08 -11.07 15.25
CA ASN A 79 15.28 -10.80 14.45
C ASN A 79 14.89 -10.00 13.20
N VAL A 80 14.60 -8.71 13.38
CA VAL A 80 14.15 -7.81 12.31
C VAL A 80 15.36 -7.37 11.47
N PRO A 81 15.35 -7.63 10.15
CA PRO A 81 16.42 -7.17 9.27
C PRO A 81 16.59 -5.64 9.30
N SER A 82 17.82 -5.16 9.14
CA SER A 82 18.17 -3.73 9.24
C SER A 82 17.34 -2.80 8.34
N PHE A 83 16.95 -3.29 7.16
CA PHE A 83 16.08 -2.53 6.26
C PHE A 83 14.72 -2.19 6.87
N PHE A 84 14.11 -3.10 7.62
CA PHE A 84 12.79 -2.91 8.23
C PHE A 84 12.87 -2.27 9.62
N LYS A 85 14.03 -2.37 10.29
CA LYS A 85 14.22 -1.91 11.66
C LYS A 85 13.95 -0.39 11.78
N ASN A 86 13.16 -0.01 12.78
CA ASN A 86 12.82 1.39 13.08
C ASN A 86 12.06 2.14 11.97
N ASN A 87 11.53 1.43 10.98
CA ASN A 87 10.74 2.01 9.92
C ASN A 87 9.29 1.55 10.00
N THR A 88 8.37 2.48 10.04
CA THR A 88 6.92 2.22 10.06
C THR A 88 6.30 2.37 8.67
N ARG A 89 7.06 2.89 7.70
CA ARG A 89 6.60 3.13 6.34
C ARG A 89 7.68 2.78 5.34
N PHE A 90 7.30 2.04 4.30
CA PHE A 90 8.14 1.68 3.15
C PHE A 90 7.41 2.03 1.87
N TYR A 91 8.16 2.08 0.77
CA TYR A 91 7.61 2.28 -0.56
C TYR A 91 8.01 1.14 -1.45
N SER A 92 7.12 0.73 -2.36
CA SER A 92 7.46 -0.23 -3.38
C SER A 92 7.13 0.28 -4.76
N TYR A 93 7.94 -0.11 -5.73
CA TYR A 93 7.85 0.34 -7.11
C TYR A 93 7.96 -0.84 -8.05
N TYR A 94 7.11 -0.86 -9.08
CA TYR A 94 7.29 -1.75 -10.20
C TYR A 94 6.86 -1.05 -11.50
N TYR A 95 7.37 -1.53 -12.62
CA TYR A 95 6.96 -1.04 -13.93
C TYR A 95 5.84 -1.90 -14.49
N ASP A 96 4.67 -1.33 -14.72
CA ASP A 96 3.56 -1.98 -15.43
C ASP A 96 3.71 -1.77 -16.93
N GLY A 97 4.19 -2.78 -17.63
CA GLY A 97 4.38 -2.74 -19.08
C GLY A 97 3.09 -2.59 -19.89
N ARG A 98 1.94 -2.96 -19.31
CA ARG A 98 0.61 -2.85 -19.96
C ARG A 98 0.21 -1.39 -20.12
N ASN A 99 0.34 -0.64 -19.03
CA ASN A 99 -0.02 0.78 -18.98
C ASN A 99 1.19 1.70 -19.21
N LYS A 100 2.39 1.14 -19.35
CA LYS A 100 3.67 1.85 -19.52
C LYS A 100 3.95 2.85 -18.38
N ASN A 101 3.49 2.55 -17.17
CA ASN A 101 3.62 3.41 -16.00
C ASN A 101 4.41 2.75 -14.88
N ILE A 102 5.03 3.56 -14.03
CA ILE A 102 5.57 3.14 -12.75
C ILE A 102 4.41 3.13 -11.75
N ILE A 103 4.21 2.01 -11.09
CA ILE A 103 3.28 1.89 -9.99
C ILE A 103 4.04 2.09 -8.68
N CYS A 104 3.64 3.10 -7.92
CA CYS A 104 4.16 3.38 -6.60
C CYS A 104 3.15 2.92 -5.54
N SER A 105 3.62 2.18 -4.55
CA SER A 105 2.80 1.75 -3.40
C SER A 105 3.46 2.15 -2.09
N ALA A 106 2.66 2.42 -1.07
CA ALA A 106 3.12 2.65 0.29
C ALA A 106 2.72 1.47 1.18
N LEU A 107 3.65 0.97 1.96
CA LEU A 107 3.43 -0.08 2.95
C LEU A 107 3.56 0.55 4.34
N LEU A 108 2.51 0.46 5.15
CA LEU A 108 2.49 0.94 6.52
C LEU A 108 2.52 -0.25 7.46
N VAL A 109 3.55 -0.29 8.28
CA VAL A 109 3.72 -1.30 9.35
C VAL A 109 2.74 -0.96 10.47
N LYS A 110 2.04 -1.97 10.95
CA LYS A 110 1.08 -1.91 12.04
C LYS A 110 1.62 -2.65 13.26
N ASN A 111 0.80 -2.86 14.24
CA ASN A 111 1.21 -3.54 15.47
C ASN A 111 1.63 -5.00 15.20
N ALA A 112 2.57 -5.47 16.00
CA ALA A 112 2.93 -6.88 16.04
C ALA A 112 1.79 -7.70 16.66
N HIS A 113 1.67 -8.94 16.20
CA HIS A 113 0.78 -9.96 16.75
C HIS A 113 1.54 -10.90 17.68
N ASP A 114 0.81 -11.68 18.49
CA ASP A 114 1.39 -12.61 19.47
C ASP A 114 2.21 -13.73 18.83
N ASP A 115 1.98 -14.05 17.56
CA ASP A 115 2.69 -15.06 16.77
C ASP A 115 3.97 -14.55 16.08
N ASN A 116 4.50 -13.40 16.49
CA ASN A 116 5.63 -12.70 15.87
C ASN A 116 5.38 -12.21 14.43
N SER A 117 4.17 -12.30 13.93
CA SER A 117 3.81 -11.63 12.68
C SER A 117 3.52 -10.14 12.92
N ILE A 118 3.69 -9.35 11.88
CA ILE A 118 3.54 -7.90 11.92
C ILE A 118 2.50 -7.50 10.89
N GLY A 119 1.46 -6.81 11.33
CA GLY A 119 0.43 -6.29 10.43
C GLY A 119 1.02 -5.29 9.44
N VAL A 120 0.63 -5.36 8.17
CA VAL A 120 1.04 -4.42 7.12
C VAL A 120 -0.15 -4.04 6.27
N HIS A 121 -0.34 -2.74 6.06
CA HIS A 121 -1.28 -2.23 5.07
C HIS A 121 -0.51 -1.78 3.84
N MET A 122 -0.88 -2.26 2.65
CA MET A 122 -0.31 -1.78 1.40
C MET A 122 -1.36 -0.99 0.62
N TYR A 123 -1.01 0.23 0.30
CA TYR A 123 -1.78 1.13 -0.56
C TYR A 123 -1.12 1.14 -1.94
N MET A 124 -1.74 0.44 -2.90
CA MET A 124 -1.18 0.25 -4.24
C MET A 124 -1.61 1.37 -5.19
N ASN A 125 -0.67 1.82 -6.03
CA ASN A 125 -0.86 2.88 -7.01
C ASN A 125 -1.33 4.19 -6.37
N ILE A 126 -0.54 4.66 -5.39
CA ILE A 126 -0.80 5.92 -4.68
C ILE A 126 -0.58 7.12 -5.61
N LYS A 127 -1.41 8.14 -5.45
CA LYS A 127 -1.30 9.42 -6.18
C LYS A 127 -0.67 10.54 -5.35
N ASP A 128 -0.67 10.38 -4.03
CA ASP A 128 -0.15 11.36 -3.07
C ASP A 128 0.59 10.60 -1.97
N ILE A 129 1.89 10.83 -1.86
CA ILE A 129 2.76 10.21 -0.87
C ILE A 129 2.35 10.59 0.56
N ASN A 130 1.86 11.81 0.74
CA ASN A 130 1.42 12.30 2.04
C ASN A 130 0.05 11.73 2.45
N TYR A 131 -0.70 11.19 1.49
CA TYR A 131 -2.00 10.58 1.72
C TYR A 131 -2.15 9.28 0.91
N PRO A 132 -1.45 8.21 1.30
CA PRO A 132 -1.42 6.95 0.55
C PRO A 132 -2.78 6.23 0.49
N GLN A 133 -3.70 6.53 1.41
CA GLN A 133 -5.08 6.01 1.37
C GLN A 133 -5.82 6.39 0.08
N ALA A 134 -5.38 7.47 -0.58
CA ALA A 134 -5.81 7.85 -1.92
C ALA A 134 -5.13 6.96 -2.98
N CYS A 135 -5.46 5.69 -3.00
CA CYS A 135 -4.87 4.63 -3.82
C CYS A 135 -5.91 3.90 -4.67
N GLU A 136 -5.45 3.12 -5.62
CA GLU A 136 -6.32 2.28 -6.45
C GLU A 136 -6.82 1.06 -5.68
N ASN A 137 -5.90 0.34 -4.99
CA ASN A 137 -6.22 -0.86 -4.21
C ASN A 137 -5.57 -0.80 -2.83
N THR A 138 -6.27 -1.35 -1.84
CA THR A 138 -5.75 -1.52 -0.47
C THR A 138 -5.67 -3.00 -0.14
N TYR A 139 -4.52 -3.41 0.38
CA TYR A 139 -4.29 -4.78 0.85
C TYR A 139 -3.95 -4.78 2.32
N TYR A 140 -4.46 -5.77 3.03
CA TYR A 140 -4.07 -6.09 4.40
C TYR A 140 -3.21 -7.33 4.40
N GLY A 141 -2.14 -7.34 5.16
CA GLY A 141 -1.20 -8.44 5.15
C GLY A 141 -0.51 -8.65 6.47
N LEU A 142 0.17 -9.78 6.55
CA LEU A 142 1.04 -10.17 7.64
C LEU A 142 2.47 -10.31 7.12
N MET A 143 3.40 -9.63 7.79
CA MET A 143 4.83 -9.67 7.50
C MET A 143 5.52 -10.57 8.53
N THR A 144 6.34 -11.48 8.05
CA THR A 144 7.20 -12.34 8.87
C THR A 144 8.64 -12.23 8.41
N HIS A 145 9.56 -12.24 9.35
CA HIS A 145 10.99 -12.21 9.08
C HIS A 145 11.62 -13.57 9.34
N HIS A 146 12.37 -14.06 8.38
CA HIS A 146 13.12 -15.33 8.46
C HIS A 146 14.55 -15.07 7.99
N ASP A 147 15.49 -14.97 8.89
CA ASP A 147 16.91 -14.72 8.62
C ASP A 147 17.17 -13.76 7.44
N ILE A 148 17.34 -14.30 6.23
CA ILE A 148 17.66 -13.53 5.03
C ILE A 148 16.43 -13.19 4.17
N ILE A 149 15.22 -13.65 4.54
CA ILE A 149 14.00 -13.42 3.78
C ILE A 149 12.92 -12.80 4.67
N THR A 150 12.32 -11.72 4.19
CA THR A 150 11.06 -11.20 4.71
C THR A 150 9.93 -11.61 3.77
N ARG A 151 8.89 -12.22 4.31
CA ARG A 151 7.67 -12.58 3.58
C ARG A 151 6.52 -11.70 4.04
N ILE A 152 5.68 -11.28 3.09
CA ILE A 152 4.45 -10.57 3.36
C ILE A 152 3.33 -11.21 2.56
N ASP A 153 2.32 -11.73 3.25
CA ASP A 153 1.16 -12.33 2.60
C ASP A 153 -0.02 -11.35 2.70
N PHE A 154 -0.62 -11.02 1.56
CA PHE A 154 -1.65 -10.00 1.41
C PHE A 154 -2.98 -10.55 0.93
N ILE A 155 -4.05 -9.91 1.39
CA ILE A 155 -5.41 -10.09 0.89
C ILE A 155 -5.94 -8.70 0.49
N ASN A 156 -6.52 -8.59 -0.70
CA ASN A 156 -7.16 -7.35 -1.12
C ASN A 156 -8.39 -7.07 -0.25
N ARG A 157 -8.52 -5.83 0.21
CA ARG A 157 -9.62 -5.39 1.07
C ARG A 157 -10.99 -5.55 0.43
N ASP A 158 -11.09 -5.25 -0.87
CA ASP A 158 -12.34 -5.17 -1.60
C ASP A 158 -12.73 -6.52 -2.24
N THR A 159 -11.75 -7.41 -2.46
CA THR A 159 -11.97 -8.75 -3.03
C THR A 159 -11.03 -9.79 -2.42
N SER A 160 -11.57 -10.72 -1.66
CA SER A 160 -10.80 -11.77 -0.98
C SER A 160 -10.17 -12.80 -1.93
N VAL A 161 -10.57 -12.80 -3.20
CA VAL A 161 -9.96 -13.66 -4.24
C VAL A 161 -8.57 -13.18 -4.60
N GLU A 162 -8.32 -11.86 -4.52
CA GLU A 162 -7.01 -11.29 -4.80
C GLU A 162 -6.07 -11.44 -3.60
N LYS A 163 -5.35 -12.55 -3.60
CA LYS A 163 -4.26 -12.81 -2.65
C LYS A 163 -2.93 -12.62 -3.36
N ALA A 164 -1.96 -12.13 -2.61
CA ALA A 164 -0.60 -11.95 -3.10
C ALA A 164 0.39 -12.27 -1.99
N SER A 165 1.56 -12.75 -2.38
CA SER A 165 2.70 -12.94 -1.47
C SER A 165 3.90 -12.18 -2.01
N ILE A 166 4.65 -11.54 -1.13
CA ILE A 166 5.89 -10.84 -1.46
C ILE A 166 7.02 -11.52 -0.68
N ALA A 167 8.08 -11.90 -1.38
CA ALA A 167 9.34 -12.33 -0.78
C ALA A 167 10.41 -11.27 -1.05
N ILE A 168 11.04 -10.76 0.00
CA ILE A 168 12.08 -9.72 -0.06
C ILE A 168 13.36 -10.30 0.52
N LEU A 169 14.44 -10.27 -0.28
CA LEU A 169 15.76 -10.60 0.22
C LEU A 169 16.25 -9.48 1.12
N SER A 170 16.71 -9.85 2.30
CA SER A 170 17.26 -8.94 3.31
C SER A 170 18.69 -9.35 3.64
N PRO A 171 19.66 -9.12 2.74
CA PRO A 171 21.05 -9.43 3.00
C PRO A 171 21.58 -8.64 4.21
N PHE A 172 22.65 -9.13 4.84
CA PHE A 172 23.25 -8.54 6.03
C PHE A 172 23.86 -7.15 5.80
N VAL A 173 24.06 -6.76 4.54
CA VAL A 173 24.58 -5.44 4.18
C VAL A 173 23.49 -4.38 4.29
N GLU A 174 23.77 -3.31 5.00
CA GLU A 174 22.86 -2.15 5.06
C GLU A 174 22.73 -1.50 3.68
N ASN A 175 21.50 -1.40 3.21
CA ASN A 175 21.15 -0.69 2.00
C ASN A 175 19.71 -0.19 2.17
N ASP A 176 19.42 0.98 1.65
CA ASP A 176 18.09 1.61 1.70
C ASP A 176 17.13 1.07 0.64
N GLU A 177 17.60 0.17 -0.20
CA GLU A 177 16.84 -0.47 -1.26
C GLU A 177 16.90 -1.99 -1.13
N ARG A 178 15.80 -2.65 -1.48
CA ARG A 178 15.70 -4.12 -1.56
C ARG A 178 14.88 -4.51 -2.77
N TRP A 179 15.30 -5.60 -3.39
CA TRP A 179 14.49 -6.25 -4.40
C TRP A 179 13.62 -7.32 -3.77
N GLY A 180 12.42 -7.48 -4.31
CA GLY A 180 11.51 -8.53 -3.92
C GLY A 180 10.68 -9.01 -5.10
N LEU A 181 10.12 -10.19 -4.92
CA LEU A 181 9.24 -10.83 -5.89
C LEU A 181 7.83 -10.84 -5.33
N TRP A 182 6.92 -10.15 -6.00
CA TRP A 182 5.50 -10.26 -5.77
C TRP A 182 4.95 -11.42 -6.61
N SER A 183 4.11 -12.25 -6.02
CA SER A 183 3.43 -13.36 -6.68
C SER A 183 1.96 -13.35 -6.31
N GLY A 184 1.07 -13.38 -7.30
CA GLY A 184 -0.37 -13.30 -7.05
C GLY A 184 -1.20 -13.34 -8.32
N ILE A 185 -2.43 -12.89 -8.22
CA ILE A 185 -3.35 -12.82 -9.35
C ILE A 185 -3.38 -11.38 -9.89
N SER A 186 -3.05 -11.22 -11.18
CA SER A 186 -3.35 -9.98 -11.91
C SER A 186 -4.83 -9.99 -12.29
N THR A 187 -5.51 -8.86 -12.14
CA THR A 187 -6.96 -8.76 -12.42
C THR A 187 -7.31 -8.32 -13.83
N ARG A 188 -6.36 -7.76 -14.58
CA ARG A 188 -6.61 -7.21 -15.93
C ARG A 188 -5.45 -7.50 -16.88
N PRO A 189 -5.43 -8.63 -17.60
CA PRO A 189 -6.34 -9.79 -17.53
C PRO A 189 -6.15 -10.59 -16.25
N VAL A 190 -7.14 -11.43 -15.90
CA VAL A 190 -7.05 -12.34 -14.75
C VAL A 190 -6.07 -13.46 -15.08
N MET A 191 -4.92 -13.43 -14.43
CA MET A 191 -3.89 -14.46 -14.62
C MET A 191 -2.93 -14.51 -13.42
N PRO A 192 -2.34 -15.66 -13.09
CA PRO A 192 -1.20 -15.73 -12.18
C PRO A 192 -0.03 -14.91 -12.75
N ALA A 193 0.60 -14.11 -11.91
CA ALA A 193 1.71 -13.25 -12.30
C ALA A 193 2.75 -13.13 -11.20
N SER A 194 4.01 -12.95 -11.60
CA SER A 194 5.08 -12.56 -10.69
C SER A 194 5.73 -11.27 -11.18
N ILE A 195 6.00 -10.35 -10.26
CA ILE A 195 6.46 -9.00 -10.55
C ILE A 195 7.71 -8.70 -9.73
N LYS A 196 8.76 -8.26 -10.40
CA LYS A 196 9.97 -7.70 -9.78
C LYS A 196 9.64 -6.34 -9.17
N MET A 197 9.83 -6.18 -7.88
CA MET A 197 9.53 -4.94 -7.15
C MET A 197 10.77 -4.41 -6.44
N LEU A 198 10.96 -3.11 -6.49
CA LEU A 198 11.95 -2.38 -5.71
C LEU A 198 11.28 -1.85 -4.45
N PHE A 199 11.87 -2.12 -3.28
CA PHE A 199 11.45 -1.58 -1.98
C PHE A 199 12.45 -0.54 -1.49
N THR A 200 11.96 0.59 -0.97
CA THR A 200 12.79 1.69 -0.46
C THR A 200 12.26 2.22 0.86
N LYS A 201 13.14 2.73 1.72
CA LYS A 201 12.76 3.39 2.98
C LYS A 201 12.17 4.78 2.74
N THR A 202 12.66 5.47 1.72
CA THR A 202 12.23 6.82 1.34
C THR A 202 11.57 6.84 -0.03
N PRO A 203 10.64 7.77 -0.27
CA PRO A 203 10.00 7.87 -1.58
C PRO A 203 11.02 8.23 -2.67
N GLN A 204 10.91 7.55 -3.81
CA GLN A 204 11.73 7.78 -4.99
C GLN A 204 11.02 8.67 -6.01
N LYS A 205 11.79 9.45 -6.74
CA LYS A 205 11.28 10.22 -7.86
C LYS A 205 10.94 9.27 -9.03
N THR A 206 9.70 9.35 -9.50
CA THR A 206 9.21 8.53 -10.62
C THR A 206 9.66 9.12 -11.95
N ASP A 207 10.93 8.91 -12.30
CA ASP A 207 11.56 9.43 -13.52
C ASP A 207 12.01 8.31 -14.47
N ILE A 208 12.72 8.69 -15.52
CA ILE A 208 13.23 7.77 -16.56
C ILE A 208 14.26 6.79 -15.99
N ASP A 209 15.06 7.21 -15.01
CA ASP A 209 16.11 6.37 -14.45
C ASP A 209 15.51 5.30 -13.54
N LEU A 210 14.54 5.65 -12.70
CA LEU A 210 13.78 4.66 -11.93
C LEU A 210 13.07 3.69 -12.89
N LYS A 211 12.46 4.18 -13.98
CA LYS A 211 11.83 3.31 -14.98
C LYS A 211 12.81 2.30 -15.56
N LYS A 212 13.99 2.73 -15.99
CA LYS A 212 15.03 1.82 -16.52
C LYS A 212 15.43 0.75 -15.50
N LYS A 213 15.56 1.15 -14.24
CA LYS A 213 15.90 0.25 -13.12
C LYS A 213 14.84 -0.81 -12.88
N LEU A 214 13.55 -0.46 -13.01
CA LEU A 214 12.41 -1.35 -12.77
C LEU A 214 12.09 -2.29 -13.93
N MET A 215 12.52 -1.96 -15.15
CA MET A 215 12.31 -2.82 -16.32
C MET A 215 13.17 -4.08 -16.23
N LEU A 216 12.68 -5.16 -16.86
CA LEU A 216 13.50 -6.37 -17.05
C LEU A 216 14.70 -6.06 -17.93
N THR A 217 15.88 -6.39 -17.44
CA THR A 217 17.16 -6.18 -18.11
C THR A 217 17.55 -7.39 -18.96
N GLN A 218 18.57 -7.25 -19.82
CA GLN A 218 19.13 -8.39 -20.54
C GLN A 218 19.71 -9.46 -19.59
N GLU A 219 20.18 -9.05 -18.41
CA GLU A 219 20.66 -9.94 -17.38
C GLU A 219 19.52 -10.75 -16.76
N ASP A 220 18.39 -10.10 -16.44
CA ASP A 220 17.19 -10.81 -15.98
C ASP A 220 16.76 -11.89 -16.99
N TYR A 221 16.76 -11.58 -18.30
CA TYR A 221 16.42 -12.58 -19.33
C TYR A 221 17.44 -13.73 -19.43
N LYS A 222 18.73 -13.47 -19.24
CA LYS A 222 19.74 -14.54 -19.20
C LYS A 222 19.51 -15.46 -18.01
N LEU A 223 19.23 -14.91 -16.83
CA LEU A 223 18.95 -15.70 -15.63
C LEU A 223 17.66 -16.51 -15.76
N ILE A 224 16.60 -15.93 -16.32
CA ILE A 224 15.35 -16.66 -16.62
C ILE A 224 15.64 -17.87 -17.52
N LYS A 225 16.44 -17.70 -18.57
CA LYS A 225 16.81 -18.81 -19.46
C LYS A 225 17.69 -19.84 -18.78
N LEU A 226 18.64 -19.41 -17.95
CA LEU A 226 19.58 -20.30 -17.27
C LEU A 226 18.90 -21.17 -16.20
N TYR A 227 18.06 -20.54 -15.36
CA TYR A 227 17.42 -21.23 -14.24
C TYR A 227 16.02 -21.75 -14.57
N ASN A 228 15.46 -21.39 -15.74
CA ASN A 228 14.06 -21.65 -16.11
C ASN A 228 13.07 -21.17 -15.03
N MET A 229 13.38 -20.06 -14.37
CA MET A 229 12.54 -19.43 -13.33
C MET A 229 12.79 -17.93 -13.28
N PHE A 230 11.80 -17.16 -12.81
CA PHE A 230 11.95 -15.72 -12.58
C PHE A 230 12.55 -15.48 -11.19
N THR A 231 13.72 -14.86 -11.16
CA THR A 231 14.50 -14.58 -9.94
C THR A 231 14.76 -13.10 -9.78
N VAL A 232 14.99 -12.65 -8.53
CA VAL A 232 15.44 -11.28 -8.18
C VAL A 232 16.56 -11.38 -7.16
N PHE A 233 17.57 -10.49 -7.29
CA PHE A 233 18.75 -10.45 -6.44
C PHE A 233 18.99 -9.05 -5.88
#